data_6dc9b7f61d3755df1384ac9862a21c30
#
_entry.id   6dc9b7f61d3755df1384ac9862a21c30
#
_cell.length_a   1.000
_cell.length_b   1.000
_cell.length_c   1.000
_cell.angle_alpha   90.00
_cell.angle_beta   90.00
_cell.angle_gamma   90.00
#
_symmetry.space_group_name_H-M   'P 1'
#
loop_
_entity.id
_entity.type
_entity.pdbx_description
1 polymer ?
#
loop_
_entity_poly.entity_id
_entity_poly.type
_entity_poly.pdbx_seq_one_letter_code
_entity_poly.pdbx_strand_id
1 'polypeptide(L)'
;MTDDESTVDELSESACWTLLRTASVGRLAVWVQDHPDIFPINYAVDHGTVVFRSGTGTKVSAALSDSPVALEADGYDEETTEAWSVVVKGNVEEISRGQDLLDTIDLPLFPWQAGDKSRFIRIIPTTTSGRRFPIADPSLWLTPLSGVKRASME
;
A
#
# COMPACT_ATOMS: atom_id res chain seq x y z
N MET A 1 -28.06 -8.76 -24.61
CA MET A 1 -27.80 -8.66 -23.16
C MET A 1 -26.32 -8.88 -22.98
N THR A 2 -25.57 -7.83 -23.10
CA THR A 2 -24.16 -7.87 -22.76
C THR A 2 -24.05 -7.55 -21.28
N ASP A 3 -23.91 -8.58 -20.48
CA ASP A 3 -23.40 -8.41 -19.14
C ASP A 3 -21.97 -7.87 -19.29
N ASP A 4 -21.86 -6.56 -19.23
CA ASP A 4 -20.60 -5.89 -19.01
C ASP A 4 -20.26 -6.12 -17.53
N GLU A 5 -19.97 -7.38 -17.23
CA GLU A 5 -19.27 -7.70 -16.01
C GLU A 5 -17.91 -7.04 -16.14
N SER A 6 -17.75 -5.91 -15.47
CA SER A 6 -16.44 -5.33 -15.25
C SER A 6 -15.57 -6.40 -14.61
N THR A 7 -14.83 -7.11 -15.43
CA THR A 7 -14.00 -8.22 -15.01
C THR A 7 -12.87 -7.69 -14.13
N VAL A 8 -12.93 -8.00 -12.85
CA VAL A 8 -11.83 -7.82 -11.93
C VAL A 8 -10.85 -8.97 -12.17
N ASP A 9 -9.67 -8.65 -12.69
CA ASP A 9 -8.62 -9.63 -12.88
C ASP A 9 -7.80 -9.78 -11.59
N GLU A 10 -7.71 -11.01 -11.10
CA GLU A 10 -6.76 -11.35 -10.06
C GLU A 10 -5.34 -11.37 -10.63
N LEU A 11 -4.44 -10.67 -9.96
CA LEU A 11 -3.04 -10.59 -10.40
C LEU A 11 -2.24 -11.76 -9.87
N SER A 12 -1.31 -12.25 -10.70
CA SER A 12 -0.28 -13.18 -10.24
C SER A 12 0.62 -12.48 -9.20
N GLU A 13 1.30 -13.26 -8.38
CA GLU A 13 2.27 -12.73 -7.42
C GLU A 13 3.34 -11.87 -8.12
N SER A 14 3.86 -12.35 -9.23
CA SER A 14 4.85 -11.61 -10.04
C SER A 14 4.31 -10.26 -10.53
N ALA A 15 3.06 -10.22 -11.00
CA ALA A 15 2.42 -8.98 -11.44
C ALA A 15 2.21 -8.01 -10.26
N CYS A 16 1.86 -8.51 -9.08
CA CYS A 16 1.76 -7.71 -7.88
C CYS A 16 3.08 -6.99 -7.57
N TRP A 17 4.19 -7.71 -7.57
CA TRP A 17 5.49 -7.11 -7.29
C TRP A 17 5.93 -6.11 -8.35
N THR A 18 5.61 -6.36 -9.61
CA THR A 18 5.87 -5.40 -10.70
C THR A 18 5.12 -4.09 -10.44
N LEU A 19 3.85 -4.15 -10.05
CA LEU A 19 3.06 -2.96 -9.75
C LEU A 19 3.54 -2.25 -8.48
N LEU A 20 3.91 -2.98 -7.45
CA LEU A 20 4.47 -2.40 -6.24
C LEU A 20 5.72 -1.56 -6.50
N ARG A 21 6.52 -1.92 -7.49
CA ARG A 21 7.70 -1.14 -7.88
C ARG A 21 7.36 0.16 -8.58
N THR A 22 6.16 0.30 -9.11
CA THR A 22 5.73 1.54 -9.80
C THR A 22 5.23 2.62 -8.84
N ALA A 23 4.86 2.25 -7.63
CA ALA A 23 4.41 3.18 -6.60
C ALA A 23 5.52 3.38 -5.55
N SER A 24 5.45 4.47 -4.83
CA SER A 24 6.42 4.82 -3.78
C SER A 24 5.77 5.06 -2.43
N VAL A 25 4.46 5.13 -2.38
CA VAL A 25 3.67 5.35 -1.17
C VAL A 25 2.64 4.24 -1.03
N GLY A 26 2.55 3.71 0.16
CA GLY A 26 1.54 2.74 0.55
C GLY A 26 0.96 3.07 1.92
N ARG A 27 0.00 2.28 2.32
CA ARG A 27 -0.65 2.37 3.63
C ARG A 27 -0.31 1.13 4.42
N LEU A 28 0.33 1.34 5.56
CA LEU A 28 0.67 0.27 6.48
C LEU A 28 -0.41 0.15 7.54
N ALA A 29 -1.07 -1.00 7.58
CA ALA A 29 -2.04 -1.34 8.59
C ALA A 29 -1.35 -2.17 9.68
N VAL A 30 -1.49 -1.72 10.90
CA VAL A 30 -0.89 -2.35 12.09
C VAL A 30 -1.92 -2.51 13.19
N TRP A 31 -1.73 -3.49 14.04
CA TRP A 31 -2.53 -3.66 15.24
C TRP A 31 -1.83 -2.97 16.40
N VAL A 32 -2.48 -1.95 16.96
CA VAL A 32 -1.96 -1.17 18.08
C VAL A 32 -2.88 -1.35 19.27
N GLN A 33 -2.39 -2.00 20.32
CA GLN A 33 -3.16 -2.33 21.53
C GLN A 33 -4.42 -3.16 21.18
N ASP A 34 -5.57 -2.54 21.09
CA ASP A 34 -6.87 -3.19 20.89
C ASP A 34 -7.58 -2.75 19.60
N HIS A 35 -6.89 -2.06 18.69
CA HIS A 35 -7.47 -1.55 17.46
C HIS A 35 -6.47 -1.55 16.29
N PRO A 36 -6.95 -1.60 15.05
CA PRO A 36 -6.11 -1.37 13.89
C PRO A 36 -5.79 0.12 13.74
N ASP A 37 -4.61 0.41 13.21
CA ASP A 37 -4.21 1.75 12.84
C ASP A 37 -3.58 1.73 11.45
N ILE A 38 -3.62 2.85 10.73
CA ILE A 38 -3.14 2.94 9.35
C ILE A 38 -2.21 4.14 9.22
N PHE A 39 -1.07 3.91 8.58
CA PHE A 39 -0.07 4.96 8.34
C PHE A 39 0.31 5.00 6.86
N PRO A 40 0.36 6.19 6.23
CA PRO A 40 1.03 6.33 4.95
C PRO A 40 2.54 6.19 5.15
N ILE A 41 3.17 5.40 4.32
CA ILE A 41 4.62 5.20 4.34
C ILE A 41 5.19 5.29 2.93
N ASN A 42 6.42 5.80 2.86
CA ASN A 42 7.25 5.60 1.67
C ASN A 42 7.93 4.24 1.78
N TYR A 43 7.93 3.51 0.70
CA TYR A 43 8.52 2.17 0.68
C TYR A 43 9.35 1.94 -0.58
N ALA A 44 10.18 0.92 -0.53
CA ALA A 44 10.86 0.35 -1.68
C ALA A 44 10.72 -1.16 -1.68
N VAL A 45 10.72 -1.76 -2.85
CA VAL A 45 10.76 -3.21 -3.01
C VAL A 45 12.21 -3.65 -3.09
N ASP A 46 12.57 -4.64 -2.30
CA ASP A 46 13.91 -5.20 -2.23
C ASP A 46 13.84 -6.73 -2.11
N HIS A 47 14.26 -7.43 -3.16
CA HIS A 47 14.32 -8.91 -3.20
C HIS A 47 13.04 -9.60 -2.71
N GLY A 48 11.89 -9.17 -3.23
CA GLY A 48 10.60 -9.77 -2.85
C GLY A 48 10.14 -9.44 -1.44
N THR A 49 10.66 -8.38 -0.86
CA THR A 49 10.24 -7.82 0.43
C THR A 49 9.96 -6.33 0.26
N VAL A 50 9.29 -5.75 1.24
CA VAL A 50 9.04 -4.31 1.28
C VAL A 50 9.87 -3.70 2.40
N VAL A 51 10.60 -2.64 2.09
CA VAL A 51 11.42 -1.92 3.05
C VAL A 51 10.91 -0.50 3.22
N PHE A 52 10.85 -0.02 4.42
CA PHE A 52 10.52 1.37 4.75
C PHE A 52 11.36 1.89 5.90
N ARG A 53 11.41 3.20 6.02
CA ARG A 53 12.13 3.87 7.13
C ARG A 53 11.15 4.32 8.19
N SER A 54 11.57 4.23 9.43
CA SER A 54 10.78 4.68 10.58
C SER A 54 11.63 5.42 11.59
N GLY A 55 10.99 6.29 12.34
CA GLY A 55 11.55 6.88 13.54
C GLY A 55 11.37 6.00 14.76
N THR A 56 11.80 6.48 15.90
CA THR A 56 11.74 5.78 17.21
C THR A 56 10.37 5.88 17.88
N GLY A 57 9.32 6.32 17.17
CA GLY A 57 7.99 6.50 17.71
C GLY A 57 7.33 5.19 18.16
N THR A 58 6.50 5.30 19.20
CA THR A 58 5.83 4.16 19.85
C THR A 58 4.92 3.34 18.95
N LYS A 59 4.36 3.95 17.91
CA LYS A 59 3.42 3.29 17.00
C LYS A 59 4.09 2.22 16.14
N VAL A 60 5.28 2.51 15.62
CA VAL A 60 6.04 1.54 14.85
C VAL A 60 6.63 0.46 15.75
N SER A 61 7.01 0.82 16.96
CA SER A 61 7.46 -0.17 17.95
C SER A 61 6.39 -1.21 18.26
N ALA A 62 5.11 -0.82 18.25
CA ALA A 62 4.00 -1.75 18.41
C ALA A 62 3.84 -2.68 17.20
N ALA A 63 4.09 -2.18 15.98
CA ALA A 63 4.09 -2.99 14.77
C ALA A 63 5.25 -3.99 14.71
N LEU A 64 6.36 -3.70 15.37
CA LEU A 64 7.52 -4.59 15.50
C LEU A 64 7.32 -5.70 16.53
N SER A 65 6.29 -5.59 17.37
CA SER A 65 5.90 -6.68 18.25
C SER A 65 5.13 -7.72 17.45
N ASP A 66 5.31 -8.95 17.72
CA ASP A 66 4.80 -10.25 17.22
C ASP A 66 3.52 -10.30 16.36
N SER A 67 2.91 -9.17 15.99
CA SER A 67 1.70 -9.14 15.18
C SER A 67 2.02 -8.95 13.69
N PRO A 68 1.37 -9.67 12.79
CA PRO A 68 1.51 -9.44 11.37
C PRO A 68 0.94 -8.07 10.97
N VAL A 69 1.47 -7.55 9.87
CA VAL A 69 1.06 -6.27 9.29
C VAL A 69 0.52 -6.48 7.88
N ALA A 70 -0.16 -5.48 7.36
CA ALA A 70 -0.54 -5.43 5.95
C ALA A 70 -0.11 -4.09 5.34
N LEU A 71 0.46 -4.17 4.15
CA LEU A 71 0.74 -3.00 3.33
C LEU A 71 -0.17 -3.03 2.11
N GLU A 72 -0.85 -1.94 1.85
CA GLU A 72 -1.63 -1.73 0.62
C GLU A 72 -0.96 -0.64 -0.20
N ALA A 73 -0.87 -0.86 -1.50
CA ALA A 73 -0.56 0.17 -2.47
C ALA A 73 -1.52 0.05 -3.65
N ASP A 74 -1.83 1.17 -4.27
CA ASP A 74 -2.72 1.23 -5.40
C ASP A 74 -2.25 2.25 -6.43
N GLY A 75 -2.84 2.20 -7.59
CA GLY A 75 -2.54 3.12 -8.66
C GLY A 75 -3.62 3.16 -9.72
N TYR A 76 -3.52 4.16 -10.55
CA TYR A 76 -4.42 4.42 -11.64
C TYR A 76 -3.61 4.77 -12.89
N ASP A 77 -3.95 4.11 -13.99
CA ASP A 77 -3.37 4.40 -15.31
C ASP A 77 -4.40 5.14 -16.16
N GLU A 78 -4.11 6.41 -16.44
CA GLU A 78 -5.01 7.25 -17.26
C GLU A 78 -5.07 6.82 -18.72
N GLU A 79 -4.01 6.22 -19.24
CA GLU A 79 -3.96 5.78 -20.65
C GLU A 79 -4.84 4.56 -20.88
N THR A 80 -4.76 3.58 -19.98
CA THR A 80 -5.53 2.34 -20.07
C THR A 80 -6.87 2.42 -19.36
N THR A 81 -7.11 3.46 -18.55
CA THR A 81 -8.28 3.61 -17.68
C THR A 81 -8.47 2.42 -16.74
N GLU A 82 -7.38 1.87 -16.27
CA GLU A 82 -7.36 0.77 -15.32
C GLU A 82 -6.82 1.22 -13.97
N ALA A 83 -7.39 0.67 -12.92
CA ALA A 83 -6.86 0.79 -11.56
C ALA A 83 -6.36 -0.56 -11.08
N TRP A 84 -5.46 -0.51 -10.13
CA TRP A 84 -4.92 -1.71 -9.48
C TRP A 84 -4.76 -1.47 -7.99
N SER A 85 -4.82 -2.54 -7.23
CA SER A 85 -4.45 -2.55 -5.82
C SER A 85 -3.69 -3.83 -5.49
N VAL A 86 -2.73 -3.72 -4.60
CA VAL A 86 -1.94 -4.85 -4.11
C VAL A 86 -1.88 -4.78 -2.59
N VAL A 87 -2.04 -5.93 -1.96
CA VAL A 87 -1.92 -6.09 -0.51
C VAL A 87 -0.83 -7.11 -0.21
N VAL A 88 0.15 -6.70 0.57
CA VAL A 88 1.19 -7.59 1.11
C VAL A 88 0.94 -7.75 2.60
N LYS A 89 0.75 -8.99 3.03
CA LYS A 89 0.63 -9.33 4.45
C LYS A 89 1.88 -10.08 4.89
N GLY A 90 2.36 -9.79 6.06
CA GLY A 90 3.55 -10.46 6.57
C GLY A 90 3.98 -9.99 7.94
N ASN A 91 5.18 -10.37 8.29
CA ASN A 91 5.81 -10.01 9.54
C ASN A 91 6.91 -8.99 9.31
N VAL A 92 7.14 -8.14 10.27
CA VAL A 92 8.19 -7.13 10.19
C VAL A 92 9.43 -7.55 10.97
N GLU A 93 10.57 -7.16 10.44
CA GLU A 93 11.84 -7.24 11.15
C GLU A 93 12.63 -5.94 10.96
N GLU A 94 13.41 -5.57 11.96
CA GLU A 94 14.30 -4.44 11.86
C GLU A 94 15.62 -4.85 11.21
N ILE A 95 16.06 -4.08 10.22
CA ILE A 95 17.35 -4.27 9.56
C ILE A 95 18.39 -3.51 10.39
N SER A 96 19.17 -4.22 11.19
CA SER A 96 20.03 -3.58 12.19
C SER A 96 21.51 -3.92 12.06
N ARG A 97 21.92 -4.80 11.12
CA ARG A 97 23.30 -5.30 11.10
C ARG A 97 23.88 -5.52 9.72
N GLY A 98 25.17 -5.23 9.61
CA GLY A 98 26.06 -5.70 8.56
C GLY A 98 25.72 -5.23 7.17
N GLN A 99 25.95 -6.11 6.21
CA GLN A 99 25.78 -5.84 4.79
C GLN A 99 24.31 -5.51 4.42
N ASP A 100 23.35 -6.14 5.09
CA ASP A 100 21.92 -5.88 4.83
C ASP A 100 21.57 -4.41 5.10
N LEU A 101 22.12 -3.82 6.15
CA LEU A 101 21.88 -2.40 6.43
C LEU A 101 22.55 -1.50 5.40
N LEU A 102 23.78 -1.81 4.96
CA LEU A 102 24.49 -1.05 3.95
C LEU A 102 23.75 -1.11 2.59
N ASP A 103 23.28 -2.26 2.20
CA ASP A 103 22.51 -2.44 0.97
C ASP A 103 21.18 -1.69 1.02
N THR A 104 20.57 -1.59 2.19
CA THR A 104 19.31 -0.91 2.41
C THR A 104 19.44 0.62 2.35
N ILE A 105 20.58 1.17 2.75
CA ILE A 105 20.83 2.62 2.75
C ILE A 105 20.72 3.20 1.33
N ASP A 106 21.08 2.42 0.30
CA ASP A 106 21.04 2.85 -1.09
C ASP A 106 19.65 2.76 -1.73
N LEU A 107 18.65 2.22 -1.03
CA LEU A 107 17.28 2.16 -1.53
C LEU A 107 16.66 3.56 -1.63
N PRO A 108 15.81 3.82 -2.65
CA PRO A 108 15.20 5.13 -2.86
C PRO A 108 14.05 5.39 -1.86
N LEU A 109 14.40 5.55 -0.61
CA LEU A 109 13.46 5.77 0.49
C LEU A 109 13.51 7.23 0.94
N PHE A 110 12.81 8.09 0.20
CA PHE A 110 12.71 9.52 0.52
C PHE A 110 11.53 9.76 1.45
N PRO A 111 11.75 10.09 2.73
CA PRO A 111 10.64 10.33 3.65
C PRO A 111 9.91 11.63 3.27
N TRP A 112 8.59 11.55 3.19
CA TRP A 112 7.76 12.73 2.99
C TRP A 112 7.71 13.60 4.23
N GLN A 113 7.84 12.99 5.39
CA GLN A 113 7.77 13.67 6.67
C GLN A 113 9.18 13.90 7.21
N ALA A 114 9.48 15.14 7.58
CA ALA A 114 10.73 15.48 8.26
C ALA A 114 10.79 14.84 9.65
N GLY A 115 11.98 14.48 10.08
CA GLY A 115 12.22 13.88 11.39
C GLY A 115 13.28 12.80 11.32
N ASP A 116 13.61 12.25 12.47
CA ASP A 116 14.55 11.13 12.56
C ASP A 116 13.89 9.84 12.04
N LYS A 117 14.36 9.37 10.90
CA LYS A 117 13.91 8.14 10.24
C LYS A 117 15.10 7.19 10.10
N SER A 118 15.79 6.93 11.21
CA SER A 118 17.04 6.17 11.23
C SER A 118 16.86 4.65 11.22
N ARG A 119 15.64 4.16 11.45
CA ARG A 119 15.35 2.72 11.49
C ARG A 119 14.86 2.24 10.13
N PHE A 120 15.44 1.15 9.65
CA PHE A 120 15.01 0.46 8.45
C PHE A 120 14.23 -0.80 8.84
N ILE A 121 13.03 -0.93 8.31
CA ILE A 121 12.10 -2.01 8.62
C ILE A 121 11.81 -2.77 7.34
N ARG A 122 11.82 -4.09 7.41
CA ARG A 122 11.50 -4.98 6.31
C ARG A 122 10.24 -5.77 6.62
N ILE A 123 9.31 -5.81 5.67
CA ILE A 123 8.16 -6.69 5.71
C ILE A 123 8.50 -7.97 4.96
N ILE A 124 8.51 -9.09 5.66
CA ILE A 124 8.68 -10.42 5.09
C ILE A 124 7.29 -10.93 4.71
N PRO A 125 6.96 -11.06 3.41
CA PRO A 125 5.61 -11.40 3.00
C PRO A 125 5.27 -12.85 3.32
N THR A 126 4.06 -13.07 3.81
CA THR A 126 3.43 -14.39 3.91
C THR A 126 2.42 -14.59 2.80
N THR A 127 1.71 -13.53 2.40
CA THR A 127 0.81 -13.53 1.27
C THR A 127 0.93 -12.21 0.50
N THR A 128 0.83 -12.31 -0.81
CA THR A 128 0.77 -11.15 -1.70
C THR A 128 -0.40 -11.36 -2.64
N SER A 129 -1.33 -10.43 -2.69
CA SER A 129 -2.51 -10.48 -3.54
C SER A 129 -2.76 -9.15 -4.20
N GLY A 130 -3.38 -9.16 -5.34
CA GLY A 130 -3.71 -7.95 -6.05
C GLY A 130 -4.79 -8.16 -7.08
N ARG A 131 -5.34 -7.05 -7.52
CA ARG A 131 -6.36 -7.02 -8.55
C ARG A 131 -6.17 -5.83 -9.48
N ARG A 132 -6.60 -6.00 -10.70
CA ARG A 132 -6.70 -4.95 -11.71
C ARG A 132 -8.12 -4.91 -12.24
N PHE A 133 -8.64 -3.73 -12.45
CA PHE A 133 -10.02 -3.56 -12.92
C PHE A 133 -10.15 -2.29 -13.76
N PRO A 134 -11.02 -2.28 -14.77
CA PRO A 134 -11.34 -1.06 -15.51
C PRO A 134 -12.07 -0.10 -14.59
N ILE A 135 -11.77 1.19 -14.73
CA ILE A 135 -12.49 2.22 -14.01
C ILE A 135 -13.82 2.45 -14.69
N ALA A 136 -14.89 2.48 -13.89
CA ALA A 136 -16.21 2.76 -14.38
C ALA A 136 -16.28 4.15 -15.00
N ASP A 137 -17.01 4.28 -16.13
CA ASP A 137 -17.22 5.57 -16.78
C ASP A 137 -17.85 6.55 -15.79
N PRO A 138 -17.23 7.74 -15.57
CA PRO A 138 -17.78 8.75 -14.66
C PRO A 138 -19.23 9.16 -14.99
N SER A 139 -19.65 9.04 -16.25
CA SER A 139 -21.03 9.33 -16.65
C SER A 139 -22.06 8.42 -15.95
N LEU A 140 -21.67 7.21 -15.58
CA LEU A 140 -22.52 6.28 -14.82
C LEU A 140 -22.77 6.75 -13.38
N TRP A 141 -21.90 7.57 -12.85
CA TRP A 141 -22.00 8.10 -11.49
C TRP A 141 -22.88 9.33 -11.39
N LEU A 142 -23.07 10.04 -12.51
CA LEU A 142 -23.86 11.27 -12.55
C LEU A 142 -25.36 10.99 -12.64
N THR A 143 -25.76 9.88 -13.22
CA THR A 143 -27.16 9.53 -13.49
C THR A 143 -27.97 9.38 -12.20
N PRO A 144 -27.52 8.71 -11.14
CA PRO A 144 -28.29 8.59 -9.90
C PRO A 144 -28.48 9.91 -9.14
N LEU A 145 -27.63 10.90 -9.39
CA LEU A 145 -27.65 12.17 -8.66
C LEU A 145 -28.53 13.22 -9.33
N SER A 146 -28.95 13.00 -10.56
CA SER A 146 -29.75 13.96 -11.30
C SER A 146 -31.17 14.16 -10.74
N GLY A 147 -31.65 13.25 -9.91
CA GLY A 147 -32.94 13.33 -9.22
C GLY A 147 -32.88 13.74 -7.77
N VAL A 148 -31.70 13.95 -7.22
CA VAL A 148 -31.52 14.31 -5.82
C VAL A 148 -31.66 15.82 -5.66
N LYS A 149 -32.73 16.26 -5.03
CA LYS A 149 -32.83 17.66 -4.60
C LYS A 149 -31.73 17.92 -3.59
N ARG A 150 -30.88 18.89 -3.86
CA ARG A 150 -29.97 19.41 -2.84
C ARG A 150 -30.83 19.90 -1.68
N ALA A 151 -30.60 19.34 -0.50
CA ALA A 151 -31.12 19.93 0.70
C ALA A 151 -30.58 21.37 0.77
N SER A 152 -31.48 22.33 0.79
CA SER A 152 -31.07 23.71 1.02
C SER A 152 -30.43 23.75 2.40
N MET A 153 -29.19 24.12 2.45
CA MET A 153 -28.55 24.48 3.72
C MET A 153 -29.13 25.82 4.14
N GLU A 154 -30.10 25.74 5.01
CA GLU A 154 -30.47 26.90 5.85
C GLU A 154 -29.64 26.90 7.10
#